data_3b467fa833cbd3d3a657ce7558577b33
#
_entry.id   3b467fa833cbd3d3a657ce7558577b33
#
_cell.length_a   1.000
_cell.length_b   1.000
_cell.length_c   1.000
_cell.angle_alpha   90.00
_cell.angle_beta   90.00
_cell.angle_gamma   90.00
#
_symmetry.space_group_name_H-M   'P 1'
#
loop_
_entity.id
_entity.type
_entity.pdbx_description
1 polymer ?
#
loop_
_entity_poly.entity_id
_entity_poly.type
_entity_poly.pdbx_seq_one_letter_code
_entity_poly.pdbx_strand_id
1 'polypeptide(L)' 'MAYNIEHYDMYDLGRQAREAGFGPGHCNVNHPVKRGWWLAGWHDLDMEKGNTRYFRDYKEAA' A
#
# COMPACT_ATOMS: atom_id res chain seq x y z
N MET A 1 21.78 6.92 11.79
CA MET A 1 20.79 6.12 11.18
C MET A 1 19.48 6.84 11.01
N ALA A 2 19.07 6.95 9.85
CA ALA A 2 17.94 7.81 9.58
C ALA A 2 16.61 7.07 9.49
N TYR A 3 16.62 5.80 9.62
CA TYR A 3 15.39 5.07 9.44
C TYR A 3 14.41 5.33 10.53
N ASN A 4 13.19 5.51 10.12
CA ASN A 4 12.07 5.56 11.03
C ASN A 4 11.32 4.25 10.87
N ILE A 5 11.38 3.43 11.88
CA ILE A 5 10.81 2.10 11.80
C ILE A 5 9.31 2.15 11.54
N GLU A 6 8.65 3.15 12.10
CA GLU A 6 7.22 3.28 11.88
C GLU A 6 6.89 3.49 10.40
N HIS A 7 7.70 4.30 9.73
CA HIS A 7 7.47 4.53 8.31
C HIS A 7 7.74 3.27 7.50
N TYR A 8 8.76 2.56 7.88
CA TYR A 8 9.10 1.33 7.19
C TYR A 8 7.98 0.31 7.35
N ASP A 9 7.36 0.28 8.53
CA ASP A 9 6.22 -0.61 8.74
C ASP A 9 5.07 -0.25 7.82
N MET A 10 4.84 1.04 7.62
CA MET A 10 3.78 1.47 6.72
C MET A 10 4.06 1.03 5.29
N TYR A 11 5.31 1.17 4.87
CA TYR A 11 5.71 0.72 3.55
C TYR A 11 5.42 -0.77 3.39
N ASP A 12 5.81 -1.55 4.39
CA ASP A 12 5.62 -2.99 4.34
C ASP A 12 4.14 -3.35 4.32
N LEU A 13 3.33 -2.63 5.09
CA LEU A 13 1.91 -2.87 5.09
C LEU A 13 1.29 -2.57 3.73
N GLY A 14 1.79 -1.54 3.06
CA GLY A 14 1.30 -1.25 1.72
C GLY A 14 1.62 -2.37 0.74
N ARG A 15 2.82 -2.91 0.83
CA ARG A 15 3.18 -4.04 -0.02
C ARG A 15 2.29 -5.24 0.28
N GLN A 16 2.03 -5.49 1.55
CA GLN A 16 1.17 -6.60 1.93
C GLN A 16 -0.24 -6.43 1.38
N ALA A 17 -0.74 -5.21 1.42
CA ALA A 17 -2.07 -4.95 0.88
C ALA A 17 -2.12 -5.25 -0.63
N ARG A 18 -1.10 -4.82 -1.35
CA ARG A 18 -1.05 -5.12 -2.78
C ARG A 18 -0.93 -6.62 -3.03
N GLU A 19 -0.14 -7.29 -2.20
CA GLU A 19 0.03 -8.73 -2.33
C GLU A 19 -1.29 -9.44 -2.12
N ALA A 20 -2.11 -8.93 -1.22
CA ALA A 20 -3.42 -9.51 -0.95
C ALA A 20 -4.45 -9.15 -2.02
N GLY A 21 -4.09 -8.29 -2.95
CA GLY A 21 -5.00 -7.95 -4.03
C GLY A 21 -5.83 -6.72 -3.79
N PHE A 22 -5.56 -5.96 -2.73
CA PHE A 22 -6.31 -4.75 -2.46
C PHE A 22 -5.79 -3.58 -3.26
N GLY A 23 -6.66 -2.65 -3.59
CA GLY A 23 -6.27 -1.45 -4.31
C GLY A 23 -5.74 -0.37 -3.38
N PRO A 24 -5.20 0.72 -3.96
CA PRO A 24 -4.64 1.79 -3.15
C PRO A 24 -5.70 2.51 -2.30
N GLY A 25 -6.94 2.47 -2.70
CA GLY A 25 -8.01 3.07 -1.92
C GLY A 25 -8.31 2.35 -0.63
N HIS A 26 -7.73 1.18 -0.45
CA HIS A 26 -7.93 0.41 0.76
C HIS A 26 -7.17 0.99 1.96
N CYS A 27 -6.26 1.90 1.71
CA CYS A 27 -5.47 2.51 2.76
C CYS A 27 -6.37 3.30 3.70
N ASN A 28 -6.31 2.99 4.98
CA ASN A 28 -7.09 3.70 5.98
C ASN A 28 -6.20 4.48 6.95
N VAL A 29 -4.97 4.74 6.56
CA VAL A 29 -4.04 5.50 7.37
C VAL A 29 -4.36 6.98 7.21
N ASN A 30 -4.55 7.66 8.34
CA ASN A 30 -4.94 9.07 8.31
C ASN A 30 -3.77 10.03 8.36
N HIS A 31 -2.62 9.56 8.80
CA HIS A 31 -1.44 10.42 8.91
C HIS A 31 -0.81 10.60 7.54
N PRO A 32 -0.66 11.85 7.06
CA PRO A 32 -0.22 12.07 5.68
C PRO A 32 1.12 11.42 5.35
N VAL A 33 2.09 11.53 6.26
CA VAL A 33 3.41 10.96 5.99
C VAL A 33 3.32 9.44 5.96
N LYS A 34 2.66 8.87 6.94
CA LYS A 34 2.53 7.41 7.00
C LYS A 34 1.74 6.89 5.81
N ARG A 35 0.71 7.61 5.43
CA ARG A 35 -0.07 7.22 4.26
C ARG A 35 0.81 7.21 3.02
N GLY A 36 1.68 8.18 2.89
CA GLY A 36 2.61 8.21 1.76
C GLY A 36 3.50 7.00 1.71
N TRP A 37 4.00 6.56 2.87
CA TRP A 37 4.84 5.38 2.92
C TRP A 37 4.06 4.13 2.57
N TRP A 38 2.83 4.03 3.05
CA TRP A 38 1.96 2.90 2.71
C TRP A 38 1.75 2.84 1.20
N LEU A 39 1.43 3.98 0.60
CA LEU A 39 1.19 4.03 -0.84
C LEU A 39 2.45 3.74 -1.62
N ALA A 40 3.60 4.19 -1.12
CA ALA A 40 4.86 3.90 -1.80
C ALA A 40 5.10 2.39 -1.84
N GLY A 41 4.85 1.71 -0.73
CA GLY A 41 5.00 0.25 -0.72
C GLY A 41 4.02 -0.42 -1.66
N TRP A 42 2.77 0.04 -1.65
CA TRP A 42 1.75 -0.51 -2.52
C TRP A 42 2.16 -0.36 -3.99
N HIS A 43 2.60 0.85 -4.36
CA HIS A 43 2.96 1.11 -5.75
C HIS A 43 4.21 0.34 -6.17
N ASP A 44 5.18 0.21 -5.27
CA ASP A 44 6.38 -0.54 -5.60
C ASP A 44 6.04 -1.98 -5.94
N LEU A 45 5.21 -2.60 -5.14
CA LEU A 45 4.83 -3.98 -5.42
C LEU A 45 3.96 -4.07 -6.67
N ASP A 46 3.09 -3.08 -6.86
CA ASP A 46 2.26 -3.06 -8.04
C ASP A 46 3.12 -3.06 -9.31
N MET A 47 4.19 -2.28 -9.30
CA MET A 47 5.10 -2.25 -10.43
C MET A 47 5.83 -3.57 -10.59
N GLU A 48 6.22 -4.17 -9.47
CA GLU A 48 6.89 -5.46 -9.52
C GLU A 48 5.98 -6.53 -10.13
N LYS A 49 4.69 -6.42 -9.87
CA LYS A 49 3.72 -7.37 -10.42
C LYS A 49 3.30 -7.02 -11.85
N GLY A 50 3.83 -5.94 -12.40
CA GLY A 50 3.50 -5.56 -13.77
C GLY A 50 2.11 -4.96 -13.89
N ASN A 51 1.64 -4.28 -12.85
CA ASN A 51 0.34 -3.64 -12.84
C ASN A 51 -0.79 -4.63 -13.09
N THR A 52 -0.66 -5.80 -12.50
CA THR A 52 -1.68 -6.81 -12.67
C THR A 52 -2.94 -6.41 -11.91
N ARG A 53 -3.98 -7.18 -12.16
CA ARG A 53 -5.29 -6.88 -11.63
C ARG A 53 -5.30 -6.88 -10.10
N TYR A 54 -6.10 -6.00 -9.51
CA TYR A 54 -6.30 -5.95 -8.07
C TYR A 54 -7.69 -5.44 -7.79
N PHE A 55 -8.14 -5.61 -6.56
CA PHE A 55 -9.39 -5.00 -6.12
C PHE A 55 -9.11 -3.53 -5.88
N ARG A 56 -9.86 -2.68 -6.56
CA ARG A 56 -9.64 -1.25 -6.45
C ARG A 56 -10.01 -0.77 -5.07
N ASP A 57 -11.16 -1.20 -4.63
CA ASP A 57 -11.67 -0.78 -3.35
C ASP A 57 -12.67 -1.86 -3.00
N TYR A 58 -12.57 -2.40 -1.82
CA TYR A 58 -13.42 -3.53 -1.51
C TYR A 58 -14.91 -3.19 -1.67
N LYS A 59 -15.24 -1.92 -1.55
CA LYS A 59 -16.63 -1.53 -1.75
C LYS A 59 -17.07 -1.65 -3.20
N GLU A 60 -16.13 -1.58 -4.09
CA GLU A 60 -16.44 -1.65 -5.50
C GLU A 60 -16.39 -3.07 -6.02
N ALA A 61 -15.96 -3.98 -5.22
CA ALA A 61 -15.84 -5.36 -5.65
C ALA A 61 -17.20 -6.01 -5.87
N ALA A 62 -18.23 -5.41 -5.36
CA ALA A 62 -19.56 -5.97 -5.47
C ALA A 62 -20.12 -5.90 -6.88
#